data_00a0d28bca2996bcb4f4a4311c495229
#
_entry.id   00a0d28bca2996bcb4f4a4311c495229
#
_cell.length_a   1.000
_cell.length_b   1.000
_cell.length_c   1.000
_cell.angle_alpha   90.00
_cell.angle_beta   90.00
_cell.angle_gamma   90.00
#
_symmetry.space_group_name_H-M   'P 1'
#
loop_
_entity.id
_entity.type
_entity.pdbx_description
1 polymer ?
#
loop_
_entity_poly.entity_id
_entity_poly.type
_entity_poly.pdbx_seq_one_letter_code
_entity_poly.pdbx_strand_id
1 'polypeptide(L)'
;MAEQNRGLRAVLAQPRVYDAFQRALGATNVERVFVDRLLRGAPPRPRVLDIGCGPGDVLEAMPAVDYVGFDVSERYIASARERFGARGRFFVGDVTRVDMHELGPFDCIAAKGVLHHLDDAEASHLLEAAAGALAPGGRLATLDGCFSDGQGRVSRFVVGRDRGQNIRTSAGYAALAREWFDLVDVIEYDDLLRIPYSHCVLECARPRTRPDA
;
A
#
# COMPACT_ATOMS: atom_id res chain seq x y z
N MET A 1 14.69 7.59 28.15
CA MET A 1 15.54 7.68 26.95
C MET A 1 14.87 8.64 25.96
N ALA A 2 15.15 9.93 26.13
CA ALA A 2 14.47 11.03 25.42
C ALA A 2 15.51 11.98 24.81
N GLU A 3 16.25 11.53 23.78
CA GLU A 3 17.29 12.39 23.19
C GLU A 3 17.58 12.17 21.69
N GLN A 4 16.61 11.75 20.88
CA GLN A 4 16.82 11.61 19.42
C GLN A 4 15.90 12.45 18.54
N ASN A 5 15.30 13.51 19.05
CA ASN A 5 14.42 14.41 18.27
C ASN A 5 15.00 15.82 18.08
N ARG A 6 16.31 15.95 17.80
CA ARG A 6 16.91 17.26 17.47
C ARG A 6 17.29 17.33 16.00
N GLY A 7 16.86 18.39 15.32
CA GLY A 7 17.23 18.72 13.94
C GLY A 7 16.12 18.43 12.91
N LEU A 8 16.53 18.14 11.68
CA LEU A 8 15.67 17.94 10.51
C LEU A 8 14.52 16.92 10.77
N ARG A 9 14.75 15.91 11.62
CA ARG A 9 13.74 14.91 12.00
C ARG A 9 12.57 15.52 12.80
N ALA A 10 12.82 16.53 13.63
CA ALA A 10 11.76 17.19 14.40
C ALA A 10 10.88 18.08 13.50
N VAL A 11 11.48 18.69 12.47
CA VAL A 11 10.77 19.50 11.47
C VAL A 11 9.92 18.61 10.56
N LEU A 12 10.46 17.48 10.14
CA LEU A 12 9.74 16.44 9.35
C LEU A 12 8.70 15.66 10.18
N ALA A 13 8.67 15.81 11.49
CA ALA A 13 7.61 15.22 12.34
C ALA A 13 6.29 16.00 12.28
N GLN A 14 6.28 17.21 11.70
CA GLN A 14 5.05 17.95 11.44
C GLN A 14 4.39 17.42 10.15
N PRO A 15 3.12 16.97 10.18
CA PRO A 15 2.45 16.35 9.04
C PRO A 15 2.49 17.19 7.77
N ARG A 16 2.19 18.48 7.86
CA ARG A 16 2.19 19.38 6.70
C ARG A 16 3.56 19.56 6.06
N VAL A 17 4.63 19.55 6.85
CA VAL A 17 6.01 19.65 6.35
C VAL A 17 6.43 18.32 5.71
N TYR A 18 6.05 17.20 6.33
CA TYR A 18 6.28 15.87 5.77
C TYR A 18 5.55 15.68 4.44
N ASP A 19 4.28 16.07 4.36
CA ASP A 19 3.48 15.99 3.13
C ASP A 19 4.07 16.88 2.02
N ALA A 20 4.47 18.11 2.34
CA ALA A 20 5.13 18.99 1.38
C ALA A 20 6.46 18.42 0.88
N PHE A 21 7.24 17.82 1.78
CA PHE A 21 8.50 17.15 1.43
C PHE A 21 8.26 15.92 0.55
N GLN A 22 7.29 15.08 0.87
CA GLN A 22 6.90 13.91 0.05
C GLN A 22 6.43 14.34 -1.34
N ARG A 23 5.60 15.38 -1.44
CA ARG A 23 5.17 15.93 -2.73
C ARG A 23 6.36 16.48 -3.53
N ALA A 24 7.30 17.15 -2.89
CA ALA A 24 8.53 17.63 -3.53
C ALA A 24 9.40 16.48 -4.05
N LEU A 25 9.38 15.32 -3.39
CA LEU A 25 10.08 14.11 -3.83
C LEU A 25 9.36 13.36 -4.96
N GLY A 26 8.13 13.75 -5.32
CA GLY A 26 7.39 13.11 -6.41
C GLY A 26 6.30 12.13 -5.96
N ALA A 27 5.89 12.14 -4.70
CA ALA A 27 4.85 11.25 -4.19
C ALA A 27 3.56 11.28 -5.03
N THR A 28 3.15 12.44 -5.55
CA THR A 28 1.98 12.56 -6.44
C THR A 28 2.10 11.71 -7.71
N ASN A 29 3.32 11.52 -8.24
CA ASN A 29 3.53 10.62 -9.38
C ASN A 29 3.37 9.15 -8.97
N VAL A 30 3.88 8.80 -7.79
CA VAL A 30 3.72 7.46 -7.21
C VAL A 30 2.24 7.13 -7.04
N GLU A 31 1.45 8.05 -6.46
CA GLU A 31 0.01 7.87 -6.27
C GLU A 31 -0.71 7.65 -7.59
N ARG A 32 -0.44 8.50 -8.58
CA ARG A 32 -1.06 8.41 -9.91
C ARG A 32 -0.75 7.08 -10.59
N VAL A 33 0.52 6.69 -10.64
CA VAL A 33 0.93 5.41 -11.25
C VAL A 33 0.28 4.24 -10.52
N PHE A 34 0.25 4.26 -9.19
CA PHE A 34 -0.37 3.20 -8.40
C PHE A 34 -1.87 3.09 -8.64
N VAL A 35 -2.60 4.22 -8.64
CA VAL A 35 -4.04 4.25 -8.92
C VAL A 35 -4.36 3.79 -10.33
N ASP A 36 -3.58 4.18 -11.33
CA ASP A 36 -3.73 3.71 -12.71
C ASP A 36 -3.58 2.18 -12.81
N ARG A 37 -2.67 1.60 -12.02
CA ARG A 37 -2.49 0.15 -11.92
C ARG A 37 -3.65 -0.54 -11.21
N LEU A 38 -4.04 -0.02 -10.06
CA LEU A 38 -5.11 -0.56 -9.22
C LEU A 38 -6.45 -0.60 -9.97
N LEU A 39 -6.79 0.49 -10.67
CA LEU A 39 -8.10 0.65 -11.32
C LEU A 39 -8.14 0.15 -12.77
N ARG A 40 -7.05 -0.41 -13.28
CA ARG A 40 -7.01 -0.92 -14.67
C ARG A 40 -8.07 -2.00 -14.89
N GLY A 41 -9.04 -1.73 -15.78
CA GLY A 41 -10.11 -2.67 -16.12
C GLY A 41 -11.16 -2.85 -15.00
N ALA A 42 -11.13 -2.02 -13.98
CA ALA A 42 -12.17 -2.00 -12.96
C ALA A 42 -13.52 -1.47 -13.55
N PRO A 43 -14.65 -1.84 -12.95
CA PRO A 43 -15.95 -1.30 -13.38
C PRO A 43 -16.03 0.22 -13.12
N PRO A 44 -16.96 0.92 -13.77
CA PRO A 44 -17.26 2.30 -13.41
C PRO A 44 -17.66 2.41 -11.93
N ARG A 45 -17.00 3.29 -11.18
CA ARG A 45 -17.21 3.48 -9.74
C ARG A 45 -17.00 2.19 -8.93
N PRO A 46 -15.79 1.61 -8.96
CA PRO A 46 -15.48 0.37 -8.27
C PRO A 46 -15.56 0.54 -6.76
N ARG A 47 -15.82 -0.55 -6.06
CA ARG A 47 -15.70 -0.64 -4.61
C ARG A 47 -14.25 -0.94 -4.25
N VAL A 48 -13.62 -0.04 -3.51
CA VAL A 48 -12.18 -0.08 -3.20
C VAL A 48 -11.96 -0.22 -1.70
N LEU A 49 -11.13 -1.19 -1.31
CA LEU A 49 -10.53 -1.26 0.03
C LEU A 49 -9.08 -0.75 -0.04
N ASP A 50 -8.71 0.13 0.89
CA ASP A 50 -7.33 0.61 1.04
C ASP A 50 -6.80 0.20 2.42
N ILE A 51 -5.88 -0.76 2.41
CA ILE A 51 -5.26 -1.35 3.59
C ILE A 51 -4.06 -0.48 3.97
N GLY A 52 -4.04 0.04 5.22
CA GLY A 52 -3.02 1.00 5.62
C GLY A 52 -3.16 2.33 4.89
N CYS A 53 -4.39 2.83 4.78
CA CYS A 53 -4.73 4.00 3.96
C CYS A 53 -4.06 5.31 4.38
N GLY A 54 -3.43 5.35 5.55
CA GLY A 54 -2.82 6.55 6.09
C GLY A 54 -3.80 7.74 6.14
N PRO A 55 -3.38 8.94 5.76
CA PRO A 55 -4.24 10.12 5.72
C PRO A 55 -5.11 10.21 4.45
N GLY A 56 -5.20 9.13 3.65
CA GLY A 56 -6.05 9.02 2.47
C GLY A 56 -5.41 9.53 1.17
N ASP A 57 -4.10 9.54 1.06
CA ASP A 57 -3.40 10.12 -0.10
C ASP A 57 -3.71 9.37 -1.41
N VAL A 58 -3.90 8.05 -1.36
CA VAL A 58 -4.30 7.25 -2.53
C VAL A 58 -5.67 7.68 -3.03
N LEU A 59 -6.63 7.97 -2.15
CA LEU A 59 -7.97 8.45 -2.52
C LEU A 59 -7.92 9.82 -3.22
N GLU A 60 -6.94 10.68 -2.90
CA GLU A 60 -6.78 11.98 -3.55
C GLU A 60 -6.60 11.82 -5.08
N ALA A 61 -5.88 10.78 -5.52
CA ALA A 61 -5.62 10.48 -6.92
C ALA A 61 -6.74 9.67 -7.60
N MET A 62 -7.70 9.11 -6.85
CA MET A 62 -8.77 8.29 -7.40
C MET A 62 -9.91 9.10 -8.01
N PRO A 63 -10.57 8.59 -9.08
CA PRO A 63 -11.85 9.10 -9.56
C PRO A 63 -12.97 8.82 -8.55
N ALA A 64 -14.23 8.87 -8.96
CA ALA A 64 -15.35 8.48 -8.13
C ALA A 64 -15.36 6.97 -7.89
N VAL A 65 -15.21 6.56 -6.63
CA VAL A 65 -15.20 5.16 -6.15
C VAL A 65 -16.08 5.02 -4.90
N ASP A 66 -16.50 3.80 -4.55
CA ASP A 66 -17.00 3.47 -3.19
C ASP A 66 -15.79 3.04 -2.34
N TYR A 67 -15.28 3.98 -1.54
CA TYR A 67 -14.02 3.80 -0.85
C TYR A 67 -14.20 3.43 0.62
N VAL A 68 -13.43 2.43 1.03
CA VAL A 68 -13.25 1.99 2.41
C VAL A 68 -11.76 1.97 2.71
N GLY A 69 -11.31 2.67 3.74
CA GLY A 69 -9.92 2.65 4.16
C GLY A 69 -9.79 2.38 5.64
N PHE A 70 -8.73 1.67 6.02
CA PHE A 70 -8.36 1.53 7.43
C PHE A 70 -6.85 1.69 7.65
N ASP A 71 -6.50 2.14 8.85
CA ASP A 71 -5.11 2.29 9.29
C ASP A 71 -5.05 2.11 10.80
N VAL A 72 -3.93 1.62 11.32
CA VAL A 72 -3.71 1.45 12.75
C VAL A 72 -3.60 2.79 13.49
N SER A 73 -3.26 3.86 12.79
CA SER A 73 -3.04 5.20 13.35
C SER A 73 -4.34 6.00 13.44
N GLU A 74 -4.87 6.16 14.64
CA GLU A 74 -6.03 7.05 14.91
C GLU A 74 -5.83 8.45 14.36
N ARG A 75 -4.62 8.98 14.42
CA ARG A 75 -4.27 10.30 13.90
C ARG A 75 -4.39 10.38 12.39
N TYR A 76 -3.95 9.35 11.66
CA TYR A 76 -4.10 9.29 10.22
C TYR A 76 -5.57 9.17 9.83
N ILE A 77 -6.32 8.33 10.51
CA ILE A 77 -7.77 8.18 10.27
C ILE A 77 -8.54 9.49 10.56
N ALA A 78 -8.19 10.22 11.62
CA ALA A 78 -8.78 11.52 11.89
C ALA A 78 -8.52 12.50 10.73
N SER A 79 -7.28 12.57 10.23
CA SER A 79 -6.91 13.39 9.07
C SER A 79 -7.62 12.94 7.78
N ALA A 80 -7.72 11.64 7.53
CA ALA A 80 -8.42 11.09 6.37
C ALA A 80 -9.92 11.46 6.38
N ARG A 81 -10.56 11.37 7.54
CA ARG A 81 -11.97 11.78 7.73
C ARG A 81 -12.17 13.27 7.52
N GLU A 82 -11.27 14.11 8.01
CA GLU A 82 -11.32 15.56 7.81
C GLU A 82 -11.19 15.93 6.32
N ARG A 83 -10.24 15.29 5.61
CA ARG A 83 -9.96 15.56 4.19
C ARG A 83 -10.99 14.96 3.25
N PHE A 84 -11.44 13.75 3.52
CA PHE A 84 -12.13 12.90 2.56
C PHE A 84 -13.39 12.19 3.10
N GLY A 85 -13.91 12.59 4.27
CA GLY A 85 -15.08 11.94 4.87
C GLY A 85 -16.33 11.91 4.00
N ALA A 86 -16.47 12.88 3.07
CA ALA A 86 -17.55 12.88 2.08
C ALA A 86 -17.31 11.91 0.89
N ARG A 87 -16.09 11.37 0.73
CA ARG A 87 -15.69 10.52 -0.40
C ARG A 87 -15.46 9.06 -0.01
N GLY A 88 -15.35 8.76 1.30
CA GLY A 88 -15.01 7.42 1.75
C GLY A 88 -15.34 7.18 3.21
N ARG A 89 -15.29 5.92 3.61
CA ARG A 89 -15.42 5.46 4.99
C ARG A 89 -14.05 5.08 5.53
N PHE A 90 -13.70 5.56 6.73
CA PHE A 90 -12.39 5.36 7.32
C PHE A 90 -12.50 4.78 8.72
N PHE A 91 -11.72 3.73 9.01
CA PHE A 91 -11.73 3.02 10.28
C PHE A 91 -10.33 2.94 10.89
N VAL A 92 -10.27 2.99 12.21
CA VAL A 92 -9.05 2.56 12.91
C VAL A 92 -9.08 1.03 12.96
N GLY A 93 -8.04 0.39 12.44
CA GLY A 93 -7.97 -1.06 12.41
C GLY A 93 -6.55 -1.56 12.15
N ASP A 94 -6.25 -2.69 12.76
CA ASP A 94 -5.01 -3.43 12.54
C ASP A 94 -5.25 -4.48 11.45
N VAL A 95 -4.39 -4.51 10.44
CA VAL A 95 -4.47 -5.44 9.29
C VAL A 95 -4.52 -6.91 9.71
N THR A 96 -3.92 -7.24 10.86
CA THR A 96 -3.91 -8.61 11.41
C THR A 96 -5.20 -8.99 12.15
N ARG A 97 -6.14 -8.03 12.33
CA ARG A 97 -7.37 -8.20 13.12
C ARG A 97 -8.65 -7.80 12.40
N VAL A 98 -8.54 -6.98 11.36
CA VAL A 98 -9.71 -6.54 10.57
C VAL A 98 -10.24 -7.72 9.76
N ASP A 99 -11.50 -8.08 9.98
CA ASP A 99 -12.18 -9.03 9.11
C ASP A 99 -12.57 -8.35 7.79
N MET A 100 -11.72 -8.53 6.78
CA MET A 100 -11.94 -7.95 5.46
C MET A 100 -13.11 -8.60 4.72
N HIS A 101 -13.46 -9.85 5.09
CA HIS A 101 -14.62 -10.55 4.53
C HIS A 101 -15.93 -9.88 4.89
N GLU A 102 -16.08 -9.44 6.14
CA GLU A 102 -17.27 -8.71 6.59
C GLU A 102 -17.40 -7.35 5.90
N LEU A 103 -16.29 -6.76 5.49
CA LEU A 103 -16.28 -5.48 4.76
C LEU A 103 -16.55 -5.63 3.27
N GLY A 104 -16.26 -6.81 2.68
CA GLY A 104 -16.30 -7.06 1.24
C GLY A 104 -17.70 -7.32 0.65
N PRO A 105 -17.79 -7.80 -0.60
CA PRO A 105 -16.66 -7.96 -1.52
C PRO A 105 -16.21 -6.64 -2.17
N PHE A 106 -14.94 -6.62 -2.64
CA PHE A 106 -14.31 -5.46 -3.26
C PHE A 106 -13.87 -5.73 -4.71
N ASP A 107 -14.06 -4.77 -5.61
CA ASP A 107 -13.55 -4.83 -6.97
C ASP A 107 -12.03 -4.63 -7.01
N CYS A 108 -11.53 -3.75 -6.13
CA CYS A 108 -10.11 -3.43 -6.03
C CYS A 108 -9.70 -3.36 -4.56
N ILE A 109 -8.53 -3.94 -4.25
CA ILE A 109 -7.89 -3.81 -2.93
C ILE A 109 -6.52 -3.19 -3.13
N ALA A 110 -6.21 -2.16 -2.35
CA ALA A 110 -4.93 -1.46 -2.32
C ALA A 110 -4.19 -1.79 -1.03
N ALA A 111 -2.87 -1.99 -1.12
CA ALA A 111 -1.95 -2.03 0.02
C ALA A 111 -0.66 -1.30 -0.37
N LYS A 112 -0.60 0.02 -0.13
CA LYS A 112 0.54 0.85 -0.50
C LYS A 112 1.41 1.17 0.70
N GLY A 113 2.66 0.73 0.66
CA GLY A 113 3.61 0.97 1.75
C GLY A 113 3.27 0.17 3.01
N VAL A 114 2.76 -1.05 2.86
CA VAL A 114 2.30 -1.88 3.97
C VAL A 114 3.15 -3.13 4.15
N LEU A 115 3.39 -3.89 3.06
CA LEU A 115 4.04 -5.20 3.16
C LEU A 115 5.46 -5.14 3.71
N HIS A 116 6.18 -4.03 3.49
CA HIS A 116 7.54 -3.86 4.01
C HIS A 116 7.59 -3.59 5.53
N HIS A 117 6.44 -3.37 6.18
CA HIS A 117 6.34 -3.28 7.64
C HIS A 117 6.01 -4.62 8.31
N LEU A 118 5.49 -5.59 7.55
CA LEU A 118 4.99 -6.87 8.01
C LEU A 118 6.05 -7.96 7.87
N ASP A 119 6.16 -8.86 8.84
CA ASP A 119 6.93 -10.07 8.67
C ASP A 119 6.25 -11.03 7.66
N ASP A 120 6.87 -12.18 7.35
CA ASP A 120 6.33 -13.07 6.31
C ASP A 120 4.98 -13.67 6.69
N ALA A 121 4.76 -13.96 7.97
CA ALA A 121 3.49 -14.51 8.45
C ALA A 121 2.36 -13.47 8.40
N GLU A 122 2.65 -12.24 8.85
CA GLU A 122 1.72 -11.13 8.80
C GLU A 122 1.39 -10.73 7.35
N ALA A 123 2.41 -10.68 6.48
CA ALA A 123 2.23 -10.37 5.06
C ALA A 123 1.39 -11.46 4.35
N SER A 124 1.66 -12.74 4.63
CA SER A 124 0.86 -13.86 4.10
C SER A 124 -0.59 -13.78 4.59
N HIS A 125 -0.82 -13.48 5.87
CA HIS A 125 -2.17 -13.28 6.41
C HIS A 125 -2.93 -12.12 5.74
N LEU A 126 -2.25 -10.98 5.50
CA LEU A 126 -2.84 -9.86 4.75
C LEU A 126 -3.26 -10.31 3.34
N LEU A 127 -2.37 -11.02 2.64
CA LEU A 127 -2.61 -11.47 1.26
C LEU A 127 -3.76 -12.49 1.21
N GLU A 128 -3.86 -13.39 2.20
CA GLU A 128 -4.98 -14.32 2.37
C GLU A 128 -6.30 -13.59 2.56
N ALA A 129 -6.34 -12.68 3.55
CA ALA A 129 -7.55 -11.92 3.86
C ALA A 129 -8.00 -11.05 2.67
N ALA A 130 -7.04 -10.43 1.96
CA ALA A 130 -7.33 -9.69 0.74
C ALA A 130 -7.89 -10.59 -0.37
N ALA A 131 -7.30 -11.78 -0.58
CA ALA A 131 -7.81 -12.75 -1.55
C ALA A 131 -9.25 -13.15 -1.27
N GLY A 132 -9.59 -13.40 0.01
CA GLY A 132 -10.94 -13.75 0.45
C GLY A 132 -11.96 -12.61 0.34
N ALA A 133 -11.53 -11.36 0.38
CA ALA A 133 -12.41 -10.18 0.30
C ALA A 133 -12.62 -9.63 -1.12
N LEU A 134 -11.98 -10.23 -2.14
CA LEU A 134 -12.17 -9.80 -3.53
C LEU A 134 -13.49 -10.29 -4.12
N ALA A 135 -14.15 -9.42 -4.87
CA ALA A 135 -15.25 -9.78 -5.75
C ALA A 135 -14.75 -10.69 -6.90
N PRO A 136 -15.62 -11.48 -7.52
CA PRO A 136 -15.27 -12.21 -8.74
C PRO A 136 -14.73 -11.25 -9.83
N GLY A 137 -13.51 -11.54 -10.30
CA GLY A 137 -12.81 -10.69 -11.26
C GLY A 137 -12.09 -9.46 -10.64
N GLY A 138 -12.18 -9.29 -9.32
CA GLY A 138 -11.45 -8.24 -8.59
C GLY A 138 -9.95 -8.47 -8.53
N ARG A 139 -9.22 -7.46 -8.07
CA ARG A 139 -7.76 -7.48 -7.98
C ARG A 139 -7.22 -6.82 -6.73
N LEU A 140 -6.06 -7.27 -6.28
CA LEU A 140 -5.22 -6.60 -5.31
C LEU A 140 -4.05 -5.92 -6.04
N ALA A 141 -3.74 -4.67 -5.69
CA ALA A 141 -2.48 -4.05 -6.03
C ALA A 141 -1.71 -3.66 -4.77
N THR A 142 -0.41 -3.96 -4.73
CA THR A 142 0.49 -3.48 -3.69
C THR A 142 1.57 -2.58 -4.29
N LEU A 143 2.13 -1.68 -3.50
CA LEU A 143 3.29 -0.90 -3.86
C LEU A 143 4.18 -0.74 -2.65
N ASP A 144 5.41 -1.28 -2.71
CA ASP A 144 6.38 -1.23 -1.62
C ASP A 144 7.78 -0.92 -2.15
N GLY A 145 8.65 -0.40 -1.29
CA GLY A 145 10.07 -0.32 -1.56
C GLY A 145 10.66 -1.71 -1.72
N CYS A 146 11.58 -1.90 -2.67
CA CYS A 146 12.16 -3.22 -2.90
C CYS A 146 13.65 -3.18 -3.21
N PHE A 147 14.31 -4.32 -3.03
CA PHE A 147 15.61 -4.59 -3.61
C PHE A 147 15.41 -5.27 -4.96
N SER A 148 16.10 -4.77 -6.00
CA SER A 148 16.06 -5.34 -7.35
C SER A 148 17.46 -5.70 -7.88
N ASP A 149 17.49 -6.62 -8.84
CA ASP A 149 18.72 -6.96 -9.53
C ASP A 149 19.14 -5.78 -10.41
N GLY A 150 20.43 -5.41 -10.33
CA GLY A 150 20.96 -4.25 -11.06
C GLY A 150 20.66 -2.88 -10.41
N GLN A 151 19.98 -2.85 -9.26
CA GLN A 151 19.72 -1.63 -8.51
C GLN A 151 21.00 -0.84 -8.20
N GLY A 152 21.00 0.46 -8.51
CA GLY A 152 22.14 1.34 -8.24
C GLY A 152 22.47 1.42 -6.75
N ARG A 153 23.76 1.57 -6.42
CA ARG A 153 24.25 1.60 -5.02
C ARG A 153 23.53 2.66 -4.16
N VAL A 154 23.20 3.81 -4.74
CA VAL A 154 22.51 4.90 -4.04
C VAL A 154 21.07 4.50 -3.73
N SER A 155 20.34 3.96 -4.71
CA SER A 155 18.98 3.45 -4.53
C SER A 155 18.93 2.36 -3.45
N ARG A 156 19.84 1.38 -3.55
CA ARG A 156 19.96 0.30 -2.56
C ARG A 156 20.23 0.83 -1.13
N PHE A 157 21.04 1.86 -1.01
CA PHE A 157 21.31 2.50 0.27
C PHE A 157 20.08 3.23 0.81
N VAL A 158 19.35 3.97 -0.05
CA VAL A 158 18.14 4.71 0.36
C VAL A 158 17.02 3.76 0.76
N VAL A 159 16.75 2.74 -0.06
CA VAL A 159 15.79 1.68 0.26
C VAL A 159 16.13 0.99 1.58
N GLY A 160 17.39 0.61 1.79
CA GLY A 160 17.82 -0.05 3.04
C GLY A 160 17.76 0.84 4.28
N ARG A 161 17.45 2.14 4.15
CA ARG A 161 17.22 3.09 5.25
C ARG A 161 15.77 3.51 5.41
N ASP A 162 14.88 2.94 4.63
CA ASP A 162 13.46 3.12 4.81
C ASP A 162 13.01 2.60 6.19
N ARG A 163 11.87 3.08 6.65
CA ARG A 163 11.30 2.70 7.96
C ARG A 163 10.79 1.26 8.00
N GLY A 164 10.60 0.63 6.85
CA GLY A 164 10.21 -0.77 6.74
C GLY A 164 11.31 -1.69 7.25
N GLN A 165 10.96 -2.60 8.16
CA GLN A 165 11.90 -3.56 8.74
C GLN A 165 12.02 -4.83 7.89
N ASN A 166 11.07 -5.06 6.99
CA ASN A 166 10.92 -6.28 6.18
C ASN A 166 10.91 -5.99 4.67
N ILE A 167 11.82 -5.11 4.22
CA ILE A 167 11.94 -4.83 2.78
C ILE A 167 12.49 -6.06 2.07
N ARG A 168 11.74 -6.55 1.11
CA ARG A 168 12.05 -7.76 0.33
C ARG A 168 12.58 -7.40 -1.06
N THR A 169 13.07 -8.40 -1.75
CA THR A 169 13.20 -8.31 -3.22
C THR A 169 11.82 -8.38 -3.86
N SER A 170 11.68 -7.88 -5.08
CA SER A 170 10.46 -8.03 -5.87
C SER A 170 10.02 -9.49 -6.00
N ALA A 171 10.99 -10.39 -6.19
CA ALA A 171 10.76 -11.84 -6.21
C ALA A 171 10.26 -12.37 -4.85
N GLY A 172 10.77 -11.83 -3.73
CA GLY A 172 10.33 -12.20 -2.39
C GLY A 172 8.87 -11.80 -2.12
N TYR A 173 8.48 -10.58 -2.48
CA TYR A 173 7.06 -10.15 -2.40
C TYR A 173 6.17 -11.03 -3.29
N ALA A 174 6.61 -11.30 -4.53
CA ALA A 174 5.84 -12.12 -5.46
C ALA A 174 5.70 -13.58 -4.98
N ALA A 175 6.70 -14.13 -4.29
CA ALA A 175 6.63 -15.49 -3.74
C ALA A 175 5.50 -15.60 -2.71
N LEU A 176 5.39 -14.64 -1.78
CA LEU A 176 4.31 -14.58 -0.81
C LEU A 176 2.93 -14.45 -1.50
N ALA A 177 2.82 -13.55 -2.48
CA ALA A 177 1.56 -13.35 -3.18
C ALA A 177 1.10 -14.59 -3.98
N ARG A 178 2.02 -15.34 -4.56
CA ARG A 178 1.72 -16.57 -5.32
C ARG A 178 1.19 -17.72 -4.47
N GLU A 179 1.28 -17.65 -3.16
CA GLU A 179 0.61 -18.60 -2.27
C GLU A 179 -0.92 -18.44 -2.33
N TRP A 180 -1.40 -17.23 -2.60
CA TRP A 180 -2.82 -16.86 -2.52
C TRP A 180 -3.46 -16.47 -3.85
N PHE A 181 -2.66 -16.19 -4.88
CA PHE A 181 -3.12 -15.74 -6.19
C PHE A 181 -2.49 -16.55 -7.32
N ASP A 182 -3.27 -16.93 -8.33
CA ASP A 182 -2.78 -17.62 -9.53
C ASP A 182 -2.11 -16.67 -10.52
N LEU A 183 -2.54 -15.39 -10.55
CA LEU A 183 -1.94 -14.35 -11.36
C LEU A 183 -1.27 -13.34 -10.44
N VAL A 184 0.05 -13.19 -10.59
CA VAL A 184 0.86 -12.20 -9.89
C VAL A 184 1.83 -11.59 -10.90
N ASP A 185 1.49 -10.39 -11.37
CA ASP A 185 2.36 -9.57 -12.19
C ASP A 185 3.25 -8.71 -11.30
N VAL A 186 4.53 -8.63 -11.64
CA VAL A 186 5.56 -7.90 -10.89
C VAL A 186 6.08 -6.78 -11.76
N ILE A 187 5.98 -5.54 -11.28
CA ILE A 187 6.46 -4.37 -12.02
C ILE A 187 7.40 -3.58 -11.10
N GLU A 188 8.63 -3.40 -11.55
CA GLU A 188 9.62 -2.59 -10.85
C GLU A 188 9.69 -1.19 -11.45
N TYR A 189 9.89 -0.19 -10.58
CA TYR A 189 10.06 1.20 -10.94
C TYR A 189 11.24 1.80 -10.19
N ASP A 190 12.15 2.46 -10.90
CA ASP A 190 13.29 3.16 -10.32
C ASP A 190 13.19 4.69 -10.42
N ASP A 191 12.12 5.18 -11.07
CA ASP A 191 11.94 6.57 -11.49
C ASP A 191 10.64 7.23 -10.99
N LEU A 192 9.90 6.59 -10.09
CA LEU A 192 8.67 7.17 -9.55
C LEU A 192 8.92 8.39 -8.67
N LEU A 193 10.03 8.38 -7.94
CA LEU A 193 10.49 9.49 -7.10
C LEU A 193 11.61 10.28 -7.81
N ARG A 194 11.81 11.52 -7.38
CA ARG A 194 12.94 12.37 -7.81
C ARG A 194 14.27 12.01 -7.16
N ILE A 195 14.26 11.05 -6.25
CA ILE A 195 15.45 10.45 -5.65
C ILE A 195 15.57 9.01 -6.12
N PRO A 196 16.78 8.45 -6.20
CA PRO A 196 16.95 7.02 -6.51
C PRO A 196 16.29 6.15 -5.46
N TYR A 197 15.17 5.53 -5.82
CA TYR A 197 14.41 4.62 -4.97
C TYR A 197 13.65 3.62 -5.82
N SER A 198 13.85 2.33 -5.54
CA SER A 198 13.20 1.25 -6.29
C SER A 198 11.90 0.84 -5.62
N HIS A 199 10.83 0.80 -6.40
CA HIS A 199 9.53 0.31 -5.98
C HIS A 199 9.16 -0.97 -6.72
N CYS A 200 8.45 -1.84 -6.03
CA CYS A 200 7.79 -3.01 -6.60
C CYS A 200 6.28 -2.80 -6.51
N VAL A 201 5.58 -2.92 -7.63
CA VAL A 201 4.13 -3.07 -7.69
C VAL A 201 3.83 -4.53 -7.96
N LEU A 202 2.96 -5.14 -7.14
CA LEU A 202 2.32 -6.40 -7.47
C LEU A 202 0.89 -6.12 -7.93
N GLU A 203 0.49 -6.70 -9.06
CA GLU A 203 -0.91 -6.80 -9.48
C GLU A 203 -1.32 -8.26 -9.33
N CYS A 204 -2.22 -8.56 -8.38
CA CYS A 204 -2.64 -9.90 -8.04
C CYS A 204 -4.10 -10.10 -8.41
N ALA A 205 -4.41 -11.21 -9.08
CA ALA A 205 -5.75 -11.58 -9.47
C ALA A 205 -5.94 -13.10 -9.41
N ARG A 206 -7.20 -13.55 -9.54
CA ARG A 206 -7.58 -14.96 -9.42
C ARG A 206 -7.16 -15.54 -8.07
N PRO A 207 -7.88 -15.17 -6.98
CA PRO A 207 -7.64 -15.77 -5.68
C PRO A 207 -7.70 -17.29 -5.76
N ARG A 208 -6.77 -17.96 -5.09
CA ARG A 208 -6.78 -19.42 -4.97
C ARG A 208 -7.84 -19.84 -3.98
N THR A 209 -8.74 -20.70 -4.41
CA THR A 209 -9.61 -21.42 -3.49
C THR A 209 -8.77 -22.49 -2.81
N ARG A 210 -8.49 -22.37 -1.52
CA ARG A 210 -8.03 -23.52 -0.75
C ARG A 210 -9.23 -24.43 -0.55
N PRO A 211 -9.14 -25.72 -0.85
CA PRO A 211 -10.12 -26.67 -0.35
C PRO A 211 -10.10 -26.55 1.18
N ASP A 212 -11.30 -26.41 1.76
CA ASP A 212 -11.54 -26.25 3.19
C ASP A 212 -10.60 -27.16 4.01
N ALA A 213 -9.87 -26.55 4.96
CA ALA A 213 -9.03 -27.26 5.91
C ALA A 213 -9.91 -27.90 7.02
#